data_47ac8326f75ac27031d3ee893c6c87b1
#
_entry.id   47ac8326f75ac27031d3ee893c6c87b1
#
_cell.length_a   1.000
_cell.length_b   1.000
_cell.length_c   1.000
_cell.angle_alpha   90.00
_cell.angle_beta   90.00
_cell.angle_gamma   90.00
#
_symmetry.space_group_name_H-M   'P 1'
#
loop_
_entity.id
_entity.type
_entity.pdbx_description
1 polymer ?
#
loop_
_entity_poly.entity_id
_entity_poly.type
_entity_poly.pdbx_seq_one_letter_code
_entity_poly.pdbx_strand_id
1 'polypeptide(L)'
;MTKLPVIAIDGYSSTGKSSISKEIAKRLGIIHLDTGALYRAITYFALQNCPSTDGFNTVALVEQLPNIHLEFKEEQHQLSLFLNGENVAEKIRSMEVNQKVSDVAKMPEVRNFLLQTQRDIAANGGVVMDGRDIGSVVLPNADYKFFLTASIEERTKRRFLELKASGTETTMDEVRTNLIERDKKDSERAVAPLIQTEDAIGIDNTNLDKEQTIEAILSYIKK
;
A
#
# COMPACT_ATOMS: atom_id res chain seq x y z
N MET A 1 28.33 -12.81 2.21
CA MET A 1 27.05 -12.54 2.87
C MET A 1 25.96 -12.76 1.83
N THR A 2 25.00 -13.63 2.07
CA THR A 2 23.84 -13.81 1.19
C THR A 2 23.05 -12.51 1.16
N LYS A 3 22.77 -12.00 -0.03
CA LYS A 3 21.95 -10.80 -0.21
C LYS A 3 20.54 -11.08 0.35
N LEU A 4 20.05 -10.22 1.24
CA LEU A 4 18.69 -10.34 1.76
C LEU A 4 17.67 -10.09 0.65
N PRO A 5 16.56 -10.84 0.60
CA PRO A 5 15.61 -10.79 -0.52
C PRO A 5 14.86 -9.46 -0.61
N VAL A 6 14.51 -9.09 -1.84
CA VAL A 6 13.55 -8.05 -2.17
C VAL A 6 12.23 -8.71 -2.57
N ILE A 7 11.16 -8.44 -1.83
CA ILE A 7 9.86 -9.10 -1.97
C ILE A 7 8.80 -8.06 -2.32
N ALA A 8 8.12 -8.26 -3.45
CA ALA A 8 6.99 -7.45 -3.88
C ALA A 8 5.67 -8.18 -3.59
N ILE A 9 4.72 -7.52 -2.93
CA ILE A 9 3.38 -8.07 -2.65
C ILE A 9 2.31 -7.11 -3.15
N ASP A 10 1.73 -7.44 -4.31
CA ASP A 10 0.62 -6.69 -4.90
C ASP A 10 -0.73 -7.38 -4.66
N GLY A 11 -1.81 -6.72 -5.00
CA GLY A 11 -3.16 -7.31 -4.95
C GLY A 11 -4.25 -6.32 -4.52
N TYR A 12 -5.48 -6.79 -4.52
CA TYR A 12 -6.68 -6.00 -4.26
C TYR A 12 -6.76 -5.42 -2.85
N SER A 13 -7.64 -4.44 -2.67
CA SER A 13 -7.92 -3.85 -1.36
C SER A 13 -8.47 -4.90 -0.39
N SER A 14 -8.11 -4.78 0.89
CA SER A 14 -8.61 -5.65 1.99
C SER A 14 -8.30 -7.15 1.85
N THR A 15 -7.25 -7.52 1.10
CA THR A 15 -6.70 -8.89 1.08
C THR A 15 -5.78 -9.18 2.28
N GLY A 16 -5.49 -8.17 3.12
CA GLY A 16 -4.60 -8.32 4.27
C GLY A 16 -3.11 -8.06 3.96
N LYS A 17 -2.76 -7.57 2.74
CA LYS A 17 -1.37 -7.37 2.32
C LYS A 17 -0.46 -6.76 3.38
N SER A 18 -0.77 -5.56 3.87
CA SER A 18 0.14 -4.84 4.77
C SER A 18 0.37 -5.58 6.09
N SER A 19 -0.66 -6.23 6.65
CA SER A 19 -0.51 -7.02 7.88
C SER A 19 0.27 -8.31 7.67
N ILE A 20 0.14 -8.92 6.49
CA ILE A 20 0.88 -10.13 6.05
C ILE A 20 2.33 -9.74 5.77
N SER A 21 2.56 -8.69 4.98
CA SER A 21 3.90 -8.17 4.64
C SER A 21 4.71 -7.79 5.87
N LYS A 22 4.06 -7.13 6.84
CA LYS A 22 4.69 -6.76 8.12
C LYS A 22 5.17 -7.99 8.89
N GLU A 23 4.35 -9.05 8.93
CA GLU A 23 4.71 -10.28 9.65
C GLU A 23 5.80 -11.06 8.92
N ILE A 24 5.73 -11.15 7.58
CA ILE A 24 6.80 -11.76 6.76
C ILE A 24 8.12 -11.04 6.98
N ALA A 25 8.13 -9.71 6.92
CA ALA A 25 9.32 -8.91 7.15
C ALA A 25 9.94 -9.19 8.54
N LYS A 26 9.09 -9.25 9.57
CA LYS A 26 9.51 -9.59 10.94
C LYS A 26 10.16 -10.97 11.00
N ARG A 27 9.56 -11.99 10.39
CA ARG A 27 10.09 -13.38 10.40
C ARG A 27 11.39 -13.54 9.64
N LEU A 28 11.57 -12.73 8.60
CA LEU A 28 12.78 -12.73 7.78
C LEU A 28 13.86 -11.77 8.32
N GLY A 29 13.56 -10.95 9.32
CA GLY A 29 14.48 -9.94 9.85
C GLY A 29 14.80 -8.84 8.84
N ILE A 30 13.82 -8.45 8.00
CA ILE A 30 13.96 -7.44 6.95
C ILE A 30 12.93 -6.31 7.13
N ILE A 31 13.06 -5.24 6.34
CA ILE A 31 12.21 -4.05 6.41
C ILE A 31 10.84 -4.32 5.76
N HIS A 32 9.77 -3.78 6.34
CA HIS A 32 8.46 -3.68 5.69
C HIS A 32 8.16 -2.25 5.26
N LEU A 33 7.76 -2.06 4.00
CA LEU A 33 7.30 -0.78 3.46
C LEU A 33 5.88 -0.90 2.90
N ASP A 34 4.90 -0.28 3.59
CA ASP A 34 3.54 -0.01 3.06
C ASP A 34 3.60 1.19 2.12
N THR A 35 3.65 0.96 0.80
CA THR A 35 3.69 2.07 -0.16
C THR A 35 2.39 2.86 -0.19
N GLY A 36 1.27 2.25 0.15
CA GLY A 36 0.00 2.95 0.33
C GLY A 36 0.07 4.04 1.40
N ALA A 37 0.94 3.90 2.40
CA ALA A 37 1.16 4.95 3.39
C ALA A 37 1.78 6.21 2.77
N LEU A 38 2.69 6.07 1.80
CA LEU A 38 3.28 7.20 1.07
C LEU A 38 2.21 7.98 0.30
N TYR A 39 1.37 7.29 -0.48
CA TYR A 39 0.28 7.95 -1.21
C TYR A 39 -0.74 8.59 -0.26
N ARG A 40 -1.03 7.97 0.88
CA ARG A 40 -1.90 8.56 1.91
C ARG A 40 -1.27 9.80 2.56
N ALA A 41 0.05 9.83 2.73
CA ALA A 41 0.74 11.02 3.24
C ALA A 41 0.65 12.19 2.25
N ILE A 42 0.86 11.94 0.95
CA ILE A 42 0.64 12.96 -0.09
C ILE A 42 -0.82 13.42 -0.12
N THR A 43 -1.77 12.49 0.03
CA THR A 43 -3.19 12.83 0.09
C THR A 43 -3.52 13.71 1.31
N TYR A 44 -3.00 13.35 2.47
CA TYR A 44 -3.15 14.15 3.68
C TYR A 44 -2.56 15.56 3.49
N PHE A 45 -1.36 15.65 2.92
CA PHE A 45 -0.75 16.95 2.57
C PHE A 45 -1.64 17.77 1.64
N ALA A 46 -2.16 17.15 0.57
CA ALA A 46 -3.01 17.82 -0.41
C ALA A 46 -4.28 18.38 0.21
N LEU A 47 -4.95 17.61 1.07
CA LEU A 47 -6.17 18.04 1.76
C LEU A 47 -5.92 19.22 2.72
N GLN A 48 -4.74 19.26 3.36
CA GLN A 48 -4.40 20.33 4.31
C GLN A 48 -3.87 21.59 3.62
N ASN A 49 -3.08 21.46 2.56
CA ASN A 49 -2.30 22.57 1.99
C ASN A 49 -2.78 23.01 0.60
N CYS A 50 -3.59 22.21 -0.08
CA CYS A 50 -4.11 22.49 -1.42
C CYS A 50 -5.64 22.31 -1.48
N PRO A 51 -6.42 22.89 -0.56
CA PRO A 51 -7.87 22.62 -0.48
C PRO A 51 -8.61 23.12 -1.73
N SER A 52 -9.69 22.41 -2.09
CA SER A 52 -10.67 22.84 -3.08
C SER A 52 -12.08 22.34 -2.68
N THR A 53 -13.10 22.79 -3.36
CA THR A 53 -14.50 22.38 -3.10
C THR A 53 -14.70 20.86 -3.21
N ASP A 54 -13.93 20.19 -4.08
CA ASP A 54 -14.02 18.75 -4.34
C ASP A 54 -12.96 17.92 -3.60
N GLY A 55 -12.27 18.53 -2.62
CA GLY A 55 -11.24 17.92 -1.78
C GLY A 55 -9.90 18.63 -1.92
N PHE A 56 -9.18 18.48 -3.02
CA PHE A 56 -7.89 19.16 -3.21
C PHE A 56 -7.67 19.60 -4.67
N ASN A 57 -6.86 20.66 -4.84
CA ASN A 57 -6.45 21.18 -6.13
C ASN A 57 -5.22 20.42 -6.65
N THR A 58 -5.36 19.71 -7.76
CA THR A 58 -4.31 18.88 -8.36
C THR A 58 -3.12 19.69 -8.87
N VAL A 59 -3.34 20.88 -9.45
CA VAL A 59 -2.26 21.74 -9.96
C VAL A 59 -1.43 22.25 -8.79
N ALA A 60 -2.08 22.78 -7.75
CA ALA A 60 -1.40 23.25 -6.55
C ALA A 60 -0.61 22.13 -5.86
N LEU A 61 -1.15 20.90 -5.83
CA LEU A 61 -0.41 19.75 -5.29
C LEU A 61 0.87 19.48 -6.08
N VAL A 62 0.80 19.45 -7.41
CA VAL A 62 1.98 19.22 -8.26
C VAL A 62 3.06 20.28 -8.02
N GLU A 63 2.68 21.55 -7.92
CA GLU A 63 3.60 22.65 -7.61
C GLU A 63 4.26 22.52 -6.22
N GLN A 64 3.57 21.89 -5.27
CA GLN A 64 4.07 21.67 -3.91
C GLN A 64 4.90 20.41 -3.73
N LEU A 65 4.89 19.46 -4.67
CA LEU A 65 5.66 18.20 -4.54
C LEU A 65 7.14 18.42 -4.17
N PRO A 66 7.88 19.39 -4.74
CA PRO A 66 9.28 19.63 -4.37
C PRO A 66 9.48 20.04 -2.90
N ASN A 67 8.45 20.54 -2.24
CA ASN A 67 8.46 20.99 -0.84
C ASN A 67 8.03 19.87 0.13
N ILE A 68 7.67 18.69 -0.37
CA ILE A 68 7.24 17.57 0.45
C ILE A 68 8.46 16.69 0.77
N HIS A 69 8.73 16.54 2.05
CA HIS A 69 9.76 15.62 2.55
C HIS A 69 9.11 14.45 3.27
N LEU A 70 9.33 13.25 2.75
CA LEU A 70 8.86 11.99 3.33
C LEU A 70 10.05 11.22 3.88
N GLU A 71 9.98 10.85 5.14
CA GLU A 71 11.04 10.13 5.83
C GLU A 71 10.46 9.00 6.67
N PHE A 72 11.12 7.83 6.66
CA PHE A 72 10.83 6.75 7.59
C PHE A 72 11.81 6.81 8.74
N LYS A 73 11.31 6.89 9.98
CA LYS A 73 12.12 6.81 11.20
C LYS A 73 11.71 5.58 11.99
N GLU A 74 12.71 4.94 12.57
CA GLU A 74 12.46 3.87 13.52
C GLU A 74 12.07 4.48 14.87
N GLU A 75 10.86 4.20 15.31
CA GLU A 75 10.36 4.55 16.63
C GLU A 75 9.88 3.27 17.32
N GLN A 76 10.42 2.96 18.50
CA GLN A 76 10.03 1.78 19.29
C GLN A 76 10.06 0.47 18.48
N HIS A 77 11.10 0.27 17.66
CA HIS A 77 11.27 -0.88 16.75
C HIS A 77 10.20 -1.01 15.65
N GLN A 78 9.53 0.10 15.31
CA GLN A 78 8.61 0.19 14.18
C GLN A 78 9.00 1.37 13.28
N LEU A 79 8.87 1.17 11.97
CA LEU A 79 9.03 2.27 11.02
C LEU A 79 7.78 3.14 11.04
N SER A 80 7.96 4.40 11.42
CA SER A 80 6.93 5.45 11.36
C SER A 80 7.21 6.37 10.19
N LEU A 81 6.15 6.77 9.47
CA LEU A 81 6.24 7.72 8.37
C LEU A 81 6.11 9.15 8.89
N PHE A 82 7.09 9.97 8.53
CA PHE A 82 7.12 11.41 8.79
C PHE A 82 6.90 12.18 7.50
N LEU A 83 6.06 13.18 7.56
CA LEU A 83 5.79 14.15 6.51
C LEU A 83 6.24 15.55 7.00
N ASN A 84 7.24 16.14 6.35
CA ASN A 84 7.81 17.44 6.75
C ASN A 84 8.18 17.51 8.24
N GLY A 85 8.70 16.40 8.79
CA GLY A 85 9.12 16.30 10.19
C GLY A 85 8.00 15.92 11.17
N GLU A 86 6.75 15.81 10.73
CA GLU A 86 5.61 15.40 11.56
C GLU A 86 5.32 13.91 11.39
N ASN A 87 5.13 13.17 12.50
CA ASN A 87 4.63 11.80 12.45
C ASN A 87 3.17 11.79 12.01
N VAL A 88 2.89 11.16 10.87
CA VAL A 88 1.56 11.16 10.26
C VAL A 88 0.88 9.78 10.28
N ALA A 89 1.43 8.80 10.98
CA ALA A 89 0.99 7.40 10.95
C ALA A 89 -0.51 7.20 11.24
N GLU A 90 -1.09 8.01 12.14
CA GLU A 90 -2.52 7.97 12.45
C GLU A 90 -3.34 8.87 11.51
N LYS A 91 -2.85 10.06 11.18
CA LYS A 91 -3.54 11.06 10.36
C LYS A 91 -3.84 10.57 8.94
N ILE A 92 -2.93 9.80 8.36
CA ILE A 92 -3.07 9.22 7.03
C ILE A 92 -4.10 8.08 6.93
N ARG A 93 -4.71 7.69 8.05
CA ARG A 93 -5.75 6.63 8.11
C ARG A 93 -7.16 7.18 8.24
N SER A 94 -7.33 8.51 8.24
CA SER A 94 -8.65 9.16 8.30
C SER A 94 -9.55 8.73 7.14
N MET A 95 -10.87 8.85 7.33
CA MET A 95 -11.85 8.52 6.30
C MET A 95 -11.63 9.36 5.03
N GLU A 96 -11.41 10.67 5.20
CA GLU A 96 -11.20 11.61 4.12
C GLU A 96 -9.98 11.24 3.26
N VAL A 97 -8.84 10.92 3.88
CA VAL A 97 -7.66 10.43 3.18
C VAL A 97 -7.97 9.13 2.42
N ASN A 98 -8.67 8.18 3.04
CA ASN A 98 -9.00 6.90 2.40
C ASN A 98 -9.93 7.06 1.18
N GLN A 99 -10.82 8.07 1.18
CA GLN A 99 -11.70 8.36 0.05
C GLN A 99 -10.95 8.97 -1.14
N LYS A 100 -9.92 9.78 -0.88
CA LYS A 100 -9.19 10.56 -1.90
C LYS A 100 -7.87 9.94 -2.36
N VAL A 101 -7.34 8.96 -1.65
CA VAL A 101 -6.02 8.37 -1.97
C VAL A 101 -5.93 7.77 -3.37
N SER A 102 -7.00 7.20 -3.91
CA SER A 102 -6.99 6.68 -5.28
C SER A 102 -6.92 7.79 -6.33
N ASP A 103 -7.43 8.99 -6.03
CA ASP A 103 -7.34 10.14 -6.91
C ASP A 103 -5.90 10.69 -6.96
N VAL A 104 -5.19 10.68 -5.84
CA VAL A 104 -3.76 11.03 -5.78
C VAL A 104 -2.90 9.95 -6.44
N ALA A 105 -3.19 8.67 -6.19
CA ALA A 105 -2.40 7.55 -6.70
C ALA A 105 -2.46 7.37 -8.23
N LYS A 106 -3.44 7.97 -8.93
CA LYS A 106 -3.50 7.97 -10.40
C LYS A 106 -2.68 9.10 -11.04
N MET A 107 -2.20 10.10 -10.26
CA MET A 107 -1.44 11.24 -10.78
C MET A 107 -0.02 10.83 -11.16
N PRO A 108 0.41 10.97 -12.43
CA PRO A 108 1.76 10.58 -12.87
C PRO A 108 2.87 11.32 -12.12
N GLU A 109 2.67 12.59 -11.80
CA GLU A 109 3.64 13.44 -11.11
C GLU A 109 3.91 12.92 -9.69
N VAL A 110 2.85 12.57 -8.95
CA VAL A 110 2.97 11.98 -7.61
C VAL A 110 3.67 10.62 -7.67
N ARG A 111 3.32 9.81 -8.67
CA ARG A 111 3.96 8.50 -8.85
C ARG A 111 5.45 8.63 -9.13
N ASN A 112 5.83 9.53 -10.03
CA ASN A 112 7.23 9.79 -10.35
C ASN A 112 8.00 10.31 -9.12
N PHE A 113 7.38 11.21 -8.35
CA PHE A 113 7.95 11.73 -7.09
C PHE A 113 8.23 10.61 -6.09
N LEU A 114 7.30 9.68 -5.90
CA LEU A 114 7.44 8.59 -4.93
C LEU A 114 8.31 7.41 -5.42
N LEU A 115 8.45 7.22 -6.73
CA LEU A 115 9.11 6.05 -7.33
C LEU A 115 10.57 5.93 -6.89
N GLN A 116 11.32 7.04 -6.92
CA GLN A 116 12.73 7.01 -6.55
C GLN A 116 12.90 6.67 -5.06
N THR A 117 12.14 7.29 -4.19
CA THR A 117 12.15 6.99 -2.74
C THR A 117 11.91 5.50 -2.45
N GLN A 118 10.95 4.89 -3.13
CA GLN A 118 10.65 3.47 -2.98
C GLN A 118 11.82 2.59 -3.44
N ARG A 119 12.43 2.93 -4.57
CA ARG A 119 13.57 2.20 -5.13
C ARG A 119 14.82 2.33 -4.26
N ASP A 120 15.09 3.51 -3.72
CA ASP A 120 16.24 3.75 -2.85
C ASP A 120 16.16 2.91 -1.57
N ILE A 121 14.96 2.76 -1.00
CA ILE A 121 14.74 1.88 0.17
C ILE A 121 15.05 0.42 -0.18
N ALA A 122 14.72 -0.02 -1.39
CA ALA A 122 14.95 -1.40 -1.82
C ALA A 122 16.38 -1.67 -2.34
N ALA A 123 17.18 -0.63 -2.58
CA ALA A 123 18.48 -0.74 -3.27
C ALA A 123 19.47 -1.69 -2.58
N ASN A 124 19.43 -1.74 -1.25
CA ASN A 124 20.32 -2.60 -0.47
C ASN A 124 19.76 -4.01 -0.21
N GLY A 125 18.59 -4.34 -0.75
CA GLY A 125 17.87 -5.58 -0.43
C GLY A 125 17.24 -5.59 0.96
N GLY A 126 16.73 -6.73 1.38
CA GLY A 126 16.17 -6.89 2.72
C GLY A 126 14.88 -6.09 2.93
N VAL A 127 13.95 -6.14 1.96
CA VAL A 127 12.68 -5.42 2.04
C VAL A 127 11.50 -6.27 1.55
N VAL A 128 10.38 -6.19 2.28
CA VAL A 128 9.04 -6.54 1.80
C VAL A 128 8.29 -5.25 1.50
N MET A 129 7.87 -5.06 0.28
CA MET A 129 7.13 -3.88 -0.15
C MET A 129 5.74 -4.29 -0.63
N ASP A 130 4.68 -3.71 -0.07
CA ASP A 130 3.32 -3.99 -0.51
C ASP A 130 2.63 -2.79 -1.15
N GLY A 131 1.81 -3.08 -2.18
CA GLY A 131 1.13 -2.04 -2.94
C GLY A 131 0.14 -2.55 -3.98
N ARG A 132 0.21 -1.96 -5.19
CA ARG A 132 -0.64 -2.27 -6.34
C ARG A 132 0.14 -2.54 -7.62
N ASP A 133 1.36 -2.03 -7.69
CA ASP A 133 2.22 -2.05 -8.88
C ASP A 133 3.70 -2.23 -8.49
N ILE A 134 3.92 -2.87 -7.35
CA ILE A 134 5.28 -3.07 -6.85
C ILE A 134 6.06 -3.97 -7.79
N GLY A 135 5.52 -5.15 -8.09
CA GLY A 135 6.17 -6.12 -8.97
C GLY A 135 6.15 -5.73 -10.45
N SER A 136 5.22 -4.86 -10.88
CA SER A 136 5.13 -4.44 -12.28
C SER A 136 5.93 -3.17 -12.61
N VAL A 137 6.03 -2.20 -11.68
CA VAL A 137 6.60 -0.87 -11.94
C VAL A 137 7.70 -0.49 -10.96
N VAL A 138 7.46 -0.63 -9.67
CA VAL A 138 8.38 -0.12 -8.63
C VAL A 138 9.64 -0.99 -8.58
N LEU A 139 9.47 -2.30 -8.42
CA LEU A 139 10.51 -3.31 -8.27
C LEU A 139 10.34 -4.45 -9.30
N PRO A 140 10.44 -4.16 -10.61
CA PRO A 140 10.22 -5.17 -11.65
C PRO A 140 11.22 -6.34 -11.61
N ASN A 141 12.32 -6.18 -10.90
CA ASN A 141 13.36 -7.19 -10.70
C ASN A 141 13.40 -7.69 -9.24
N ALA A 142 12.28 -7.62 -8.50
CA ALA A 142 12.20 -8.20 -7.16
C ALA A 142 12.51 -9.70 -7.19
N ASP A 143 13.22 -10.20 -6.16
CA ASP A 143 13.60 -11.62 -6.08
C ASP A 143 12.36 -12.53 -5.96
N TYR A 144 11.28 -12.03 -5.33
CA TYR A 144 9.99 -12.70 -5.23
C TYR A 144 8.85 -11.71 -5.46
N LYS A 145 7.87 -12.12 -6.27
CA LYS A 145 6.66 -11.35 -6.53
C LYS A 145 5.44 -12.19 -6.17
N PHE A 146 4.55 -11.61 -5.38
CA PHE A 146 3.29 -12.23 -4.99
C PHE A 146 2.12 -11.32 -5.37
N PHE A 147 1.00 -11.93 -5.77
CA PHE A 147 -0.23 -11.23 -6.05
C PHE A 147 -1.36 -11.82 -5.19
N LEU A 148 -1.83 -11.06 -4.21
CA LEU A 148 -2.85 -11.50 -3.27
C LEU A 148 -4.25 -11.17 -3.77
N THR A 149 -5.09 -12.20 -3.83
CA THR A 149 -6.53 -12.10 -4.12
C THR A 149 -7.36 -12.67 -2.98
N ALA A 150 -8.62 -12.27 -2.91
CA ALA A 150 -9.68 -12.90 -2.15
C ALA A 150 -11.03 -12.53 -2.75
N SER A 151 -12.07 -13.32 -2.51
CA SER A 151 -13.43 -12.99 -2.94
C SER A 151 -13.88 -11.63 -2.42
N ILE A 152 -14.74 -10.95 -3.16
CA ILE A 152 -15.25 -9.64 -2.75
C ILE A 152 -16.02 -9.73 -1.42
N GLU A 153 -16.72 -10.85 -1.20
CA GLU A 153 -17.47 -11.14 0.01
C GLU A 153 -16.55 -11.19 1.24
N GLU A 154 -15.44 -11.94 1.13
CA GLU A 154 -14.51 -12.09 2.25
C GLU A 154 -13.77 -10.77 2.51
N ARG A 155 -13.36 -10.05 1.48
CA ARG A 155 -12.72 -8.73 1.62
C ARG A 155 -13.66 -7.69 2.23
N THR A 156 -14.93 -7.71 1.85
CA THR A 156 -15.98 -6.87 2.43
C THR A 156 -16.15 -7.15 3.92
N LYS A 157 -16.24 -8.42 4.30
CA LYS A 157 -16.34 -8.85 5.70
C LYS A 157 -15.15 -8.39 6.53
N ARG A 158 -13.91 -8.62 6.04
CA ARG A 158 -12.67 -8.18 6.72
C ARG A 158 -12.67 -6.67 6.93
N ARG A 159 -13.00 -5.90 5.89
CA ARG A 159 -13.02 -4.45 5.97
C ARG A 159 -14.12 -3.89 6.87
N PHE A 160 -15.30 -4.49 6.83
CA PHE A 160 -16.41 -4.12 7.70
C PHE A 160 -16.04 -4.31 9.17
N LEU A 161 -15.46 -5.46 9.52
CA LEU A 161 -15.02 -5.74 10.90
C LEU A 161 -13.92 -4.77 11.34
N GLU A 162 -12.97 -4.43 10.48
CA GLU A 162 -11.92 -3.44 10.75
C GLU A 162 -12.51 -2.05 11.04
N LEU A 163 -13.44 -1.58 10.20
CA LEU A 163 -14.11 -0.28 10.38
C LEU A 163 -14.95 -0.25 11.64
N LYS A 164 -15.68 -1.33 11.92
CA LYS A 164 -16.47 -1.44 13.15
C LYS A 164 -15.60 -1.42 14.41
N ALA A 165 -14.45 -2.09 14.38
CA ALA A 165 -13.49 -2.09 15.48
C ALA A 165 -12.86 -0.70 15.72
N SER A 166 -12.75 0.14 14.67
CA SER A 166 -12.31 1.54 14.80
C SER A 166 -13.43 2.53 15.15
N GLY A 167 -14.64 2.05 15.42
CA GLY A 167 -15.79 2.89 15.79
C GLY A 167 -16.44 3.61 14.59
N THR A 168 -16.13 3.22 13.35
CA THR A 168 -16.72 3.82 12.16
C THR A 168 -18.09 3.19 11.88
N GLU A 169 -19.13 4.02 11.83
CA GLU A 169 -20.47 3.60 11.41
C GLU A 169 -20.48 3.39 9.88
N THR A 170 -20.84 2.20 9.43
CA THR A 170 -20.95 1.83 8.01
C THR A 170 -21.77 0.55 7.86
N THR A 171 -22.20 0.26 6.65
CA THR A 171 -22.91 -0.97 6.29
C THR A 171 -22.04 -1.89 5.42
N MET A 172 -22.38 -3.18 5.36
CA MET A 172 -21.71 -4.14 4.48
C MET A 172 -21.82 -3.71 3.00
N ASP A 173 -22.97 -3.18 2.58
CA ASP A 173 -23.21 -2.75 1.20
C ASP A 173 -22.36 -1.53 0.82
N GLU A 174 -22.24 -0.55 1.71
CA GLU A 174 -21.35 0.61 1.52
C GLU A 174 -19.88 0.17 1.39
N VAL A 175 -19.43 -0.72 2.27
CA VAL A 175 -18.07 -1.26 2.23
C VAL A 175 -17.83 -2.03 0.94
N ARG A 176 -18.79 -2.88 0.52
CA ARG A 176 -18.70 -3.65 -0.72
C ARG A 176 -18.61 -2.76 -1.95
N THR A 177 -19.50 -1.76 -2.03
CA THR A 177 -19.50 -0.79 -3.14
C THR A 177 -18.17 -0.03 -3.21
N ASN A 178 -17.68 0.46 -2.07
CA ASN A 178 -16.40 1.16 -2.00
C ASN A 178 -15.22 0.28 -2.46
N LEU A 179 -15.19 -0.99 -2.06
CA LEU A 179 -14.14 -1.92 -2.50
C LEU A 179 -14.17 -2.18 -4.00
N ILE A 180 -15.36 -2.39 -4.58
CA ILE A 180 -15.51 -2.61 -6.03
C ILE A 180 -15.05 -1.39 -6.82
N GLU A 181 -15.49 -0.19 -6.42
CA GLU A 181 -15.09 1.06 -7.07
C GLU A 181 -13.60 1.30 -6.99
N ARG A 182 -13.00 1.01 -5.83
CA ARG A 182 -11.57 1.15 -5.62
C ARG A 182 -10.76 0.18 -6.46
N ASP A 183 -11.16 -1.10 -6.48
CA ASP A 183 -10.50 -2.11 -7.28
C ASP A 183 -10.58 -1.76 -8.77
N LYS A 184 -11.73 -1.27 -9.23
CA LYS A 184 -11.90 -0.77 -10.60
C LYS A 184 -10.94 0.39 -10.89
N LYS A 185 -10.91 1.42 -10.03
CA LYS A 185 -9.98 2.56 -10.17
C LYS A 185 -8.51 2.11 -10.21
N ASP A 186 -8.13 1.17 -9.36
CA ASP A 186 -6.75 0.67 -9.29
C ASP A 186 -6.38 -0.16 -10.54
N SER A 187 -7.30 -0.95 -11.10
CA SER A 187 -7.05 -1.81 -12.27
C SER A 187 -7.18 -1.09 -13.61
N GLU A 188 -8.04 -0.06 -13.72
CA GLU A 188 -8.30 0.65 -14.97
C GLU A 188 -7.50 1.96 -15.12
N ARG A 189 -6.69 2.34 -14.14
CA ARG A 189 -5.88 3.56 -14.25
C ARG A 189 -4.89 3.46 -15.40
N ALA A 190 -4.71 4.59 -16.14
CA ALA A 190 -3.85 4.63 -17.32
C ALA A 190 -2.36 4.43 -17.02
N VAL A 191 -1.92 4.77 -15.80
CA VAL A 191 -0.52 4.66 -15.37
C VAL A 191 -0.40 3.64 -14.25
N ALA A 192 0.45 2.64 -14.43
CA ALA A 192 0.75 1.59 -13.48
C ALA A 192 -0.49 0.89 -12.90
N PRO A 193 -1.37 0.30 -13.74
CA PRO A 193 -2.55 -0.41 -13.28
C PRO A 193 -2.21 -1.57 -12.34
N LEU A 194 -3.16 -1.92 -11.48
CA LEU A 194 -3.05 -3.15 -10.70
C LEU A 194 -3.17 -4.35 -11.63
N ILE A 195 -2.06 -5.04 -11.85
CA ILE A 195 -1.98 -6.23 -12.66
C ILE A 195 -1.15 -7.30 -11.95
N GLN A 196 -1.49 -8.56 -12.15
CA GLN A 196 -0.61 -9.67 -11.82
C GLN A 196 0.39 -9.85 -12.96
N THR A 197 1.69 -9.70 -12.69
CA THR A 197 2.73 -9.98 -13.69
C THR A 197 2.88 -11.48 -13.91
N GLU A 198 3.41 -11.90 -15.07
CA GLU A 198 3.55 -13.31 -15.42
C GLU A 198 4.44 -14.09 -14.45
N ASP A 199 5.42 -13.41 -13.86
CA ASP A 199 6.36 -13.95 -12.88
C ASP A 199 5.87 -13.83 -11.42
N ALA A 200 4.67 -13.28 -11.19
CA ALA A 200 4.09 -13.18 -9.86
C ALA A 200 3.30 -14.43 -9.47
N ILE A 201 3.59 -14.95 -8.29
CA ILE A 201 2.88 -16.07 -7.69
C ILE A 201 1.54 -15.58 -7.15
N GLY A 202 0.44 -16.08 -7.73
CA GLY A 202 -0.92 -15.78 -7.26
C GLY A 202 -1.25 -16.53 -5.98
N ILE A 203 -1.73 -15.83 -4.96
CA ILE A 203 -2.21 -16.40 -3.70
C ILE A 203 -3.66 -15.96 -3.48
N ASP A 204 -4.60 -16.87 -3.65
CA ASP A 204 -5.99 -16.65 -3.24
C ASP A 204 -6.14 -17.01 -1.76
N ASN A 205 -6.38 -16.01 -0.94
CA ASN A 205 -6.55 -16.19 0.49
C ASN A 205 -8.00 -16.09 0.97
N THR A 206 -8.96 -16.37 0.08
CA THR A 206 -10.40 -16.35 0.40
C THR A 206 -10.71 -17.25 1.62
N ASN A 207 -10.15 -18.46 1.62
CA ASN A 207 -10.38 -19.48 2.64
C ASN A 207 -9.18 -19.67 3.58
N LEU A 208 -8.19 -18.79 3.52
CA LEU A 208 -7.00 -18.83 4.38
C LEU A 208 -7.10 -17.76 5.46
N ASP A 209 -6.71 -18.14 6.66
CA ASP A 209 -6.44 -17.16 7.70
C ASP A 209 -5.09 -16.44 7.44
N LYS A 210 -4.76 -15.49 8.31
CA LYS A 210 -3.52 -14.70 8.18
C LYS A 210 -2.27 -15.59 8.24
N GLU A 211 -2.24 -16.54 9.18
CA GLU A 211 -1.09 -17.42 9.39
C GLU A 211 -0.89 -18.37 8.21
N GLN A 212 -1.96 -19.00 7.74
CA GLN A 212 -1.94 -19.88 6.57
C GLN A 212 -1.46 -19.13 5.31
N THR A 213 -1.88 -17.87 5.14
CA THR A 213 -1.42 -17.03 4.02
C THR A 213 0.07 -16.73 4.12
N ILE A 214 0.58 -16.41 5.32
CA ILE A 214 2.00 -16.16 5.57
C ILE A 214 2.83 -17.41 5.27
N GLU A 215 2.42 -18.57 5.79
CA GLU A 215 3.13 -19.83 5.54
C GLU A 215 3.14 -20.20 4.05
N ALA A 216 2.02 -19.99 3.34
CA ALA A 216 1.96 -20.18 1.90
C ALA A 216 3.01 -19.31 1.17
N ILE A 217 3.12 -18.04 1.51
CA ILE A 217 4.11 -17.12 0.92
C ILE A 217 5.54 -17.55 1.28
N LEU A 218 5.81 -17.82 2.56
CA LEU A 218 7.14 -18.22 3.04
C LEU A 218 7.62 -19.54 2.42
N SER A 219 6.72 -20.44 2.03
CA SER A 219 7.08 -21.71 1.38
C SER A 219 7.80 -21.53 0.03
N TYR A 220 7.59 -20.40 -0.65
CA TYR A 220 8.26 -20.05 -1.90
C TYR A 220 9.61 -19.37 -1.69
N ILE A 221 9.84 -18.79 -0.50
CA ILE A 221 11.06 -18.03 -0.22
C ILE A 221 12.13 -19.00 0.27
N LYS A 222 13.16 -19.19 -0.55
CA LYS A 222 14.30 -20.05 -0.19
C LYS A 222 15.10 -19.40 0.94
N LYS A 223 15.38 -20.21 1.96
CA LYS A 223 16.28 -19.82 3.06
C LYS A 223 17.73 -19.76 2.61
#